data_6ca9c420e863ca2a1a01d2c374101414
#
_entry.id   6ca9c420e863ca2a1a01d2c374101414
#
_cell.length_a   1.000
_cell.length_b   1.000
_cell.length_c   1.000
_cell.angle_alpha   90.00
_cell.angle_beta   90.00
_cell.angle_gamma   90.00
#
_symmetry.space_group_name_H-M   'P 1'
#
loop_
_entity.id
_entity.type
_entity.pdbx_description
1 polymer ?
#
loop_
_entity_poly.entity_id
_entity_poly.type
_entity_poly.pdbx_seq_one_letter_code
_entity_poly.pdbx_strand_id
1 'polypeptide(L)'
;MRKLLLLFTILLVCAPAGFAQSDYSHWEFFIGYAHERANNGADRLDRRGVAINPNGSTRRVDLVSKRIPYNGVTAEVVANVTRHIGLVTNFSATFANTDFLDALSGTSIHGRVSRYTLLFGPRYNFRNSSPFIPYAHALFGVARYQAKFRNHDFSCPDTSETAFAMALGGGLDIRAGNHVDIRAGQVDYLPVFFSHKREDGLRFSAGVKIKP
;
A
#
# COMPACT_ATOMS: atom_id res chain seq x y z
N MET A 1 -2.60 16.62 -17.38
CA MET A 1 -2.29 15.25 -17.84
C MET A 1 -1.11 15.20 -18.83
N ARG A 2 -1.03 16.03 -19.89
CA ARG A 2 0.11 16.04 -20.85
C ARG A 2 1.49 16.29 -20.22
N LYS A 3 1.61 17.17 -19.23
CA LYS A 3 2.89 17.48 -18.54
C LYS A 3 3.39 16.34 -17.65
N LEU A 4 2.50 15.53 -17.07
CA LEU A 4 2.86 14.36 -16.27
C LEU A 4 3.38 13.22 -17.16
N LEU A 5 2.78 13.06 -18.35
CA LEU A 5 3.21 12.07 -19.34
C LEU A 5 4.63 12.39 -19.86
N LEU A 6 4.90 13.68 -20.12
CA LEU A 6 6.21 14.14 -20.56
C LEU A 6 7.32 13.93 -19.51
N LEU A 7 7.00 14.15 -18.22
CA LEU A 7 7.94 13.89 -17.13
C LEU A 7 8.27 12.39 -17.02
N PHE A 8 7.27 11.53 -17.20
CA PHE A 8 7.45 10.07 -17.18
C PHE A 8 8.28 9.57 -18.37
N THR A 9 8.10 10.19 -19.56
CA THR A 9 8.87 9.85 -20.77
C THR A 9 10.31 10.31 -20.67
N ILE A 10 10.59 11.47 -20.08
CA ILE A 10 11.95 11.98 -19.84
C ILE A 10 12.69 11.12 -18.82
N LEU A 11 12.01 10.64 -17.76
CA LEU A 11 12.61 9.71 -16.79
C LEU A 11 12.98 8.36 -17.41
N LEU A 12 12.24 7.92 -18.43
CA LEU A 12 12.49 6.64 -19.12
C LEU A 12 13.66 6.73 -20.14
N VAL A 13 13.92 7.91 -20.68
CA VAL A 13 14.95 8.15 -21.71
C VAL A 13 16.33 8.41 -21.11
N CYS A 14 16.41 8.81 -19.85
CA CYS A 14 17.69 9.02 -19.13
C CYS A 14 18.27 7.74 -18.52
N ALA A 15 17.91 6.54 -19.01
CA ALA A 15 18.62 5.32 -18.65
C ALA A 15 19.99 5.34 -19.34
N PRO A 16 21.12 5.43 -18.63
CA PRO A 16 22.44 5.46 -19.24
C PRO A 16 22.70 4.12 -19.92
N ALA A 17 22.80 4.15 -21.25
CA ALA A 17 23.33 3.06 -22.05
C ALA A 17 24.84 2.98 -21.79
N GLY A 18 25.28 2.11 -20.92
CA GLY A 18 26.69 1.91 -20.65
C GLY A 18 26.98 1.18 -19.37
N PHE A 19 26.49 -0.07 -19.23
CA PHE A 19 26.88 -0.90 -18.10
C PHE A 19 27.59 -2.15 -18.57
N ALA A 20 28.89 -2.17 -18.35
CA ALA A 20 29.70 -3.38 -18.33
C ALA A 20 29.04 -4.43 -17.44
N GLN A 21 29.15 -5.70 -17.79
CA GLN A 21 28.60 -6.88 -17.12
C GLN A 21 28.64 -6.74 -15.60
N SER A 22 27.53 -6.33 -15.01
CA SER A 22 27.38 -6.26 -13.56
C SER A 22 26.80 -7.58 -13.07
N ASP A 23 27.37 -8.12 -12.01
CA ASP A 23 26.95 -9.36 -11.32
C ASP A 23 25.55 -9.26 -10.67
N TYR A 24 24.79 -8.22 -11.01
CA TYR A 24 23.43 -7.96 -10.50
C TYR A 24 22.61 -7.20 -11.54
N SER A 25 21.30 -7.42 -11.54
CA SER A 25 20.37 -6.67 -12.39
C SER A 25 20.22 -5.23 -11.90
N HIS A 26 20.31 -4.26 -12.81
CA HIS A 26 20.08 -2.85 -12.51
C HIS A 26 18.61 -2.56 -12.24
N TRP A 27 17.72 -3.26 -12.89
CA TRP A 27 16.29 -3.11 -12.75
C TRP A 27 15.65 -4.39 -12.26
N GLU A 28 14.76 -4.29 -11.29
CA GLU A 28 13.97 -5.40 -10.80
C GLU A 28 12.50 -4.96 -10.70
N PHE A 29 11.60 -5.82 -11.14
CA PHE A 29 10.16 -5.59 -11.13
C PHE A 29 9.50 -6.65 -10.28
N PHE A 30 8.80 -6.24 -9.25
CA PHE A 30 8.07 -7.15 -8.38
C PHE A 30 6.57 -6.91 -8.52
N ILE A 31 5.80 -8.00 -8.53
CA ILE A 31 4.36 -8.01 -8.40
C ILE A 31 3.96 -9.12 -7.43
N GLY A 32 3.02 -8.83 -6.54
CA GLY A 32 2.59 -9.80 -5.54
C GLY A 32 1.26 -9.47 -4.89
N TYR A 33 0.81 -10.42 -4.11
CA TYR A 33 -0.32 -10.27 -3.21
C TYR A 33 0.10 -9.47 -1.99
N ALA A 34 -0.79 -8.61 -1.50
CA ALA A 34 -0.62 -7.84 -0.28
C ALA A 34 -1.77 -8.10 0.68
N HIS A 35 -1.43 -8.47 1.90
CA HIS A 35 -2.34 -8.54 3.03
C HIS A 35 -1.93 -7.49 4.05
N GLU A 36 -2.85 -6.57 4.37
CA GLU A 36 -2.57 -5.50 5.31
C GLU A 36 -3.57 -5.55 6.46
N ARG A 37 -3.07 -5.39 7.68
CA ARG A 37 -3.89 -5.26 8.88
C ARG A 37 -3.74 -3.85 9.42
N ALA A 38 -4.75 -3.04 9.20
CA ALA A 38 -4.77 -1.63 9.58
C ALA A 38 -6.12 -1.24 10.21
N ASN A 39 -6.19 -0.04 10.76
CA ASN A 39 -7.44 0.52 11.23
C ASN A 39 -8.41 0.68 10.07
N ASN A 40 -9.70 0.55 10.34
CA ASN A 40 -10.75 0.59 9.32
C ASN A 40 -11.05 2.00 8.76
N GLY A 41 -10.32 3.02 9.20
CA GLY A 41 -10.52 4.41 8.78
C GLY A 41 -11.79 5.08 9.32
N ALA A 42 -12.66 4.32 9.98
CA ALA A 42 -13.94 4.81 10.46
C ALA A 42 -13.85 5.57 11.80
N ASP A 43 -12.72 5.45 12.52
CA ASP A 43 -12.39 6.37 13.62
C ASP A 43 -12.40 7.85 13.17
N ARG A 44 -12.51 8.12 11.87
CA ARG A 44 -12.59 9.46 11.29
C ARG A 44 -13.99 9.98 11.09
N LEU A 45 -14.91 9.09 10.79
CA LEU A 45 -16.33 9.40 10.82
C LEU A 45 -16.75 9.66 12.26
N ASP A 46 -15.93 9.17 13.22
CA ASP A 46 -16.32 9.11 14.60
C ASP A 46 -15.47 9.90 15.58
N ARG A 47 -15.33 11.18 15.41
CA ARG A 47 -15.39 11.96 16.67
C ARG A 47 -16.81 12.06 17.21
N ARG A 48 -17.84 11.61 16.48
CA ARG A 48 -19.23 11.64 16.96
C ARG A 48 -20.16 10.56 16.40
N GLY A 49 -19.69 9.61 15.57
CA GLY A 49 -20.51 8.50 15.06
C GLY A 49 -21.89 8.92 14.53
N VAL A 50 -21.95 10.02 13.79
CA VAL A 50 -23.23 10.61 13.45
C VAL A 50 -23.45 10.48 11.95
N ALA A 51 -24.27 9.51 11.55
CA ALA A 51 -24.86 9.52 10.23
C ALA A 51 -26.03 10.51 10.22
N ILE A 52 -26.12 11.35 9.19
CA ILE A 52 -27.24 12.30 9.01
C ILE A 52 -28.25 11.64 8.09
N ASN A 53 -29.46 11.41 8.59
CA ASN A 53 -30.58 10.91 7.81
C ASN A 53 -31.06 11.97 6.80
N PRO A 54 -31.76 11.59 5.70
CA PRO A 54 -32.31 12.54 4.74
C PRO A 54 -33.30 13.56 5.37
N ASN A 55 -33.86 13.23 6.54
CA ASN A 55 -34.75 14.11 7.32
C ASN A 55 -33.99 15.04 8.30
N GLY A 56 -32.64 15.09 8.22
CA GLY A 56 -31.79 15.93 9.08
C GLY A 56 -31.56 15.37 10.51
N SER A 57 -32.09 14.21 10.85
CA SER A 57 -31.84 13.58 12.15
C SER A 57 -30.47 12.91 12.19
N THR A 58 -29.78 13.00 13.31
CA THR A 58 -28.45 12.43 13.51
C THR A 58 -28.54 11.04 14.14
N ARG A 59 -27.74 10.10 13.66
CA ARG A 59 -27.74 8.70 14.09
C ARG A 59 -26.34 8.27 14.51
N ARG A 60 -26.22 7.59 15.65
CA ARG A 60 -24.95 7.05 16.12
C ARG A 60 -24.67 5.72 15.41
N VAL A 61 -23.49 5.57 14.86
CA VAL A 61 -23.02 4.34 14.19
C VAL A 61 -21.84 3.79 14.97
N ASP A 62 -21.98 2.61 15.54
CA ASP A 62 -20.90 1.94 16.26
C ASP A 62 -20.17 0.95 15.34
N LEU A 63 -18.84 0.93 15.42
CA LEU A 63 -17.99 0.07 14.62
C LEU A 63 -17.81 -1.30 15.27
N VAL A 64 -18.04 -2.35 14.48
CA VAL A 64 -17.90 -3.75 14.94
C VAL A 64 -16.44 -4.13 15.12
N SER A 65 -15.51 -3.55 14.38
CA SER A 65 -14.08 -3.86 14.49
C SER A 65 -13.19 -2.66 14.17
N LYS A 66 -12.26 -2.37 15.08
CA LYS A 66 -11.29 -1.27 14.93
C LYS A 66 -10.19 -1.58 13.92
N ARG A 67 -9.82 -2.85 13.74
CA ARG A 67 -8.80 -3.32 12.79
C ARG A 67 -9.39 -4.35 11.86
N ILE A 68 -9.30 -4.09 10.57
CA ILE A 68 -9.81 -4.96 9.53
C ILE A 68 -8.68 -5.43 8.61
N PRO A 69 -8.82 -6.63 8.01
CA PRO A 69 -7.91 -7.11 7.00
C PRO A 69 -8.21 -6.46 5.66
N TYR A 70 -7.19 -5.87 5.04
CA TYR A 70 -7.20 -5.42 3.66
C TYR A 70 -6.44 -6.42 2.81
N ASN A 71 -6.99 -6.78 1.66
CA ASN A 71 -6.39 -7.71 0.72
C ASN A 71 -6.26 -7.03 -0.65
N GLY A 72 -5.18 -7.29 -1.36
CA GLY A 72 -4.98 -6.66 -2.65
C GLY A 72 -3.67 -7.04 -3.31
N VAL A 73 -3.15 -6.10 -4.08
CA VAL A 73 -1.93 -6.28 -4.87
C VAL A 73 -0.90 -5.22 -4.53
N THR A 74 0.36 -5.57 -4.70
CA THR A 74 1.49 -4.65 -4.60
C THR A 74 2.44 -4.87 -5.75
N ALA A 75 3.03 -3.79 -6.23
CA ALA A 75 4.04 -3.80 -7.26
C ALA A 75 5.21 -2.90 -6.86
N GLU A 76 6.43 -3.30 -7.21
CA GLU A 76 7.64 -2.51 -6.98
C GLU A 76 8.50 -2.45 -8.23
N VAL A 77 9.11 -1.29 -8.41
CA VAL A 77 10.23 -1.11 -9.34
C VAL A 77 11.45 -0.77 -8.50
N VAL A 78 12.51 -1.52 -8.67
CA VAL A 78 13.78 -1.31 -7.97
C VAL A 78 14.85 -0.95 -8.99
N ALA A 79 15.49 0.20 -8.81
CA ALA A 79 16.69 0.61 -9.53
C ALA A 79 17.90 0.39 -8.62
N ASN A 80 18.69 -0.64 -8.91
CA ASN A 80 19.90 -0.94 -8.14
C ASN A 80 21.05 -0.04 -8.57
N VAL A 81 21.48 0.83 -7.66
CA VAL A 81 22.61 1.74 -7.85
C VAL A 81 23.94 1.01 -7.65
N THR A 82 23.96 0.09 -6.69
CA THR A 82 25.10 -0.80 -6.42
C THR A 82 24.61 -2.23 -6.20
N ARG A 83 25.52 -3.17 -6.02
CA ARG A 83 25.19 -4.55 -5.66
C ARG A 83 24.28 -4.64 -4.43
N HIS A 84 24.42 -3.73 -3.48
CA HIS A 84 23.73 -3.77 -2.19
C HIS A 84 22.67 -2.68 -2.03
N ILE A 85 22.78 -1.56 -2.74
CA ILE A 85 21.89 -0.41 -2.57
C ILE A 85 21.03 -0.22 -3.81
N GLY A 86 19.74 -0.11 -3.61
CA GLY A 86 18.74 0.22 -4.62
C GLY A 86 17.78 1.30 -4.17
N LEU A 87 17.13 1.91 -5.13
CA LEU A 87 16.00 2.80 -4.93
C LEU A 87 14.72 2.07 -5.34
N VAL A 88 13.71 2.12 -4.50
CA VAL A 88 12.44 1.43 -4.70
C VAL A 88 11.33 2.44 -4.91
N THR A 89 10.48 2.18 -5.89
CA THR A 89 9.14 2.75 -5.99
C THR A 89 8.14 1.63 -5.77
N ASN A 90 7.32 1.74 -4.72
CA ASN A 90 6.30 0.77 -4.36
C ASN A 90 4.91 1.36 -4.55
N PHE A 91 4.05 0.64 -5.26
CA PHE A 91 2.62 0.93 -5.36
C PHE A 91 1.84 -0.23 -4.77
N SER A 92 0.83 0.05 -3.95
CA SER A 92 -0.12 -0.98 -3.52
C SER A 92 -1.57 -0.49 -3.57
N ALA A 93 -2.46 -1.44 -3.86
CA ALA A 93 -3.91 -1.24 -3.87
C ALA A 93 -4.54 -2.36 -3.05
N THR A 94 -5.10 -2.01 -1.89
CA THR A 94 -5.71 -2.96 -0.96
C THR A 94 -7.14 -2.57 -0.65
N PHE A 95 -7.99 -3.57 -0.45
CA PHE A 95 -9.43 -3.43 -0.32
C PHE A 95 -9.92 -4.20 0.91
N ALA A 96 -10.87 -3.63 1.62
CA ALA A 96 -11.56 -4.28 2.71
C ALA A 96 -13.06 -4.06 2.60
N ASN A 97 -13.84 -5.07 2.97
CA ASN A 97 -15.26 -4.91 3.24
C ASN A 97 -15.42 -4.81 4.75
N THR A 98 -16.24 -3.89 5.19
CA THR A 98 -16.52 -3.68 6.60
C THR A 98 -18.03 -3.49 6.82
N ASP A 99 -18.53 -4.06 7.88
CA ASP A 99 -19.91 -3.93 8.28
C ASP A 99 -20.01 -2.96 9.44
N PHE A 100 -20.91 -2.01 9.30
CA PHE A 100 -21.25 -1.05 10.34
C PHE A 100 -22.60 -1.44 10.91
N LEU A 101 -22.70 -1.52 12.23
CA LEU A 101 -23.97 -1.70 12.91
C LEU A 101 -24.55 -0.34 13.25
N ASP A 102 -25.75 -0.12 12.76
CA ASP A 102 -26.54 1.01 13.19
C ASP A 102 -27.12 0.73 14.57
N ALA A 103 -26.67 1.47 15.56
CA ALA A 103 -27.05 1.27 16.98
C ALA A 103 -28.56 1.45 17.29
N LEU A 104 -29.30 2.10 16.38
CA LEU A 104 -30.71 2.38 16.59
C LEU A 104 -31.65 1.38 15.90
N SER A 105 -31.30 0.91 14.71
CA SER A 105 -32.14 -0.04 13.95
C SER A 105 -31.61 -1.48 13.98
N GLY A 106 -30.41 -1.71 14.50
CA GLY A 106 -29.77 -3.02 14.42
C GLY A 106 -29.42 -3.47 12.98
N THR A 107 -29.57 -2.55 12.00
CA THR A 107 -29.31 -2.87 10.58
C THR A 107 -27.83 -2.76 10.29
N SER A 108 -27.26 -3.76 9.62
CA SER A 108 -25.87 -3.71 9.15
C SER A 108 -25.77 -2.95 7.83
N ILE A 109 -24.86 -1.98 7.79
CA ILE A 109 -24.52 -1.19 6.58
C ILE A 109 -23.22 -1.74 6.04
N HIS A 110 -23.24 -2.22 4.80
CA HIS A 110 -22.03 -2.72 4.14
C HIS A 110 -21.24 -1.57 3.52
N GLY A 111 -19.98 -1.44 3.91
CA GLY A 111 -19.04 -0.47 3.36
C GLY A 111 -17.84 -1.15 2.70
N ARG A 112 -17.34 -0.55 1.62
CA ARG A 112 -16.05 -0.92 1.01
C ARG A 112 -15.05 0.19 1.26
N VAL A 113 -13.91 -0.17 1.84
CA VAL A 113 -12.77 0.72 2.02
C VAL A 113 -11.66 0.29 1.08
N SER A 114 -11.15 1.24 0.31
CA SER A 114 -10.01 1.05 -0.60
C SER A 114 -8.85 1.90 -0.11
N ARG A 115 -7.66 1.33 -0.13
CA ARG A 115 -6.43 1.99 0.26
C ARG A 115 -5.40 1.86 -0.85
N TYR A 116 -4.88 3.00 -1.30
CA TYR A 116 -3.82 3.08 -2.30
C TYR A 116 -2.60 3.72 -1.65
N THR A 117 -1.41 3.13 -1.85
CA THR A 117 -0.15 3.72 -1.39
C THR A 117 0.81 3.87 -2.56
N LEU A 118 1.53 4.99 -2.58
CA LEU A 118 2.66 5.21 -3.47
C LEU A 118 3.83 5.68 -2.63
N LEU A 119 4.85 4.85 -2.53
CA LEU A 119 5.99 5.05 -1.65
C LEU A 119 7.29 4.93 -2.45
N PHE A 120 8.31 5.69 -2.03
CA PHE A 120 9.63 5.70 -2.63
C PHE A 120 10.70 5.76 -1.55
N GLY A 121 11.87 5.10 -1.78
CA GLY A 121 12.98 5.19 -0.83
C GLY A 121 14.08 4.17 -1.05
N PRO A 122 15.08 4.18 -0.18
CA PRO A 122 16.23 3.29 -0.26
C PRO A 122 15.89 1.86 0.19
N ARG A 123 16.58 0.90 -0.44
CA ARG A 123 16.59 -0.51 -0.11
C ARG A 123 18.02 -1.00 -0.01
N TYR A 124 18.32 -1.79 1.01
CA TYR A 124 19.57 -2.50 1.16
C TYR A 124 19.36 -4.00 0.94
N ASN A 125 20.06 -4.59 0.00
CA ASN A 125 20.02 -6.01 -0.34
C ASN A 125 21.26 -6.71 0.21
N PHE A 126 21.06 -7.74 1.03
CA PHE A 126 22.14 -8.58 1.56
C PHE A 126 22.49 -9.68 0.55
N ARG A 127 23.05 -9.28 -0.59
CA ARG A 127 23.45 -10.22 -1.64
C ARG A 127 24.76 -10.90 -1.30
N ASN A 128 24.72 -12.22 -1.23
CA ASN A 128 25.86 -13.11 -1.05
C ASN A 128 25.82 -14.21 -2.13
N SER A 129 26.64 -15.24 -2.03
CA SER A 129 26.64 -16.40 -2.93
C SER A 129 25.45 -17.34 -2.72
N SER A 130 24.67 -17.16 -1.65
CA SER A 130 23.48 -17.94 -1.36
C SER A 130 22.31 -17.57 -2.31
N PRO A 131 21.38 -18.50 -2.59
CA PRO A 131 20.14 -18.18 -3.30
C PRO A 131 19.20 -17.26 -2.49
N PHE A 132 19.40 -17.14 -1.20
CA PHE A 132 18.59 -16.32 -0.31
C PHE A 132 19.13 -14.89 -0.25
N ILE A 133 18.29 -13.91 -0.58
CA ILE A 133 18.63 -12.50 -0.62
C ILE A 133 17.71 -11.75 0.36
N PRO A 134 18.08 -11.67 1.64
CA PRO A 134 17.38 -10.80 2.58
C PRO A 134 17.53 -9.34 2.16
N TYR A 135 16.55 -8.51 2.49
CA TYR A 135 16.64 -7.08 2.26
C TYR A 135 15.87 -6.30 3.33
N ALA A 136 16.25 -5.04 3.47
CA ALA A 136 15.54 -4.07 4.29
C ALA A 136 15.32 -2.79 3.49
N HIS A 137 14.23 -2.07 3.76
CA HIS A 137 13.94 -0.80 3.12
C HIS A 137 13.26 0.20 4.06
N ALA A 138 13.41 1.48 3.69
CA ALA A 138 12.66 2.57 4.30
C ALA A 138 12.06 3.41 3.17
N LEU A 139 10.74 3.40 3.07
CA LEU A 139 10.01 4.05 1.99
C LEU A 139 9.12 5.16 2.56
N PHE A 140 8.94 6.23 1.81
CA PHE A 140 8.19 7.43 2.17
C PHE A 140 7.28 7.85 1.01
N GLY A 141 6.13 8.39 1.29
CA GLY A 141 5.23 8.84 0.24
C GLY A 141 3.83 9.14 0.74
N VAL A 142 2.84 8.69 -0.02
CA VAL A 142 1.44 9.01 0.25
C VAL A 142 0.56 7.77 0.30
N ALA A 143 -0.43 7.82 1.17
CA ALA A 143 -1.53 6.88 1.22
C ALA A 143 -2.84 7.62 0.96
N ARG A 144 -3.69 7.08 0.09
CA ARG A 144 -5.03 7.57 -0.19
C ARG A 144 -6.06 6.54 0.24
N TYR A 145 -6.97 6.95 1.08
CA TYR A 145 -8.13 6.18 1.51
C TYR A 145 -9.37 6.62 0.76
N GLN A 146 -10.21 5.67 0.41
CA GLN A 146 -11.53 5.91 -0.16
C GLN A 146 -12.51 4.98 0.54
N ALA A 147 -13.55 5.55 1.14
CA ALA A 147 -14.66 4.81 1.73
C ALA A 147 -15.91 5.03 0.89
N LYS A 148 -16.54 3.91 0.47
CA LYS A 148 -17.80 3.90 -0.27
C LYS A 148 -18.82 3.09 0.52
N PHE A 149 -19.94 3.72 0.81
CA PHE A 149 -21.06 3.09 1.49
C PHE A 149 -22.17 2.82 0.49
N ARG A 150 -22.66 1.59 0.45
CA ARG A 150 -23.83 1.22 -0.33
C ARG A 150 -24.95 0.86 0.62
N ASN A 151 -25.98 1.69 0.66
CA ASN A 151 -27.26 1.31 1.22
C ASN A 151 -28.37 1.87 0.32
N HIS A 152 -29.48 1.12 0.17
CA HIS A 152 -30.62 1.53 -0.66
C HIS A 152 -31.29 2.82 -0.18
N ASP A 153 -31.18 3.13 1.13
CA ASP A 153 -31.92 4.22 1.75
C ASP A 153 -31.07 5.42 2.18
N PHE A 154 -29.72 5.34 2.04
CA PHE A 154 -28.82 6.40 2.49
C PHE A 154 -27.72 6.67 1.46
N SER A 155 -27.67 7.90 0.98
CA SER A 155 -26.54 8.40 0.18
C SER A 155 -25.52 9.03 1.12
N CYS A 156 -24.52 8.25 1.56
CA CYS A 156 -23.34 8.85 2.19
C CYS A 156 -22.40 9.34 1.09
N PRO A 157 -21.90 10.59 1.16
CA PRO A 157 -20.94 11.08 0.19
C PRO A 157 -19.67 10.24 0.23
N ASP A 158 -19.13 9.91 -0.94
CA ASP A 158 -17.83 9.25 -1.09
C ASP A 158 -16.78 10.09 -0.36
N THR A 159 -16.14 9.53 0.63
CA THR A 159 -15.09 10.23 1.39
C THR A 159 -13.73 9.73 0.95
N SER A 160 -12.85 10.67 0.57
CA SER A 160 -11.46 10.35 0.26
C SER A 160 -10.51 11.27 1.01
N GLU A 161 -9.44 10.70 1.54
CA GLU A 161 -8.39 11.46 2.21
C GLU A 161 -7.02 10.95 1.79
N THR A 162 -6.09 11.88 1.61
CA THR A 162 -4.70 11.58 1.29
C THR A 162 -3.81 12.06 2.43
N ALA A 163 -2.90 11.21 2.86
CA ALA A 163 -2.01 11.48 3.99
C ALA A 163 -0.58 11.03 3.67
N PHE A 164 0.39 11.60 4.39
CA PHE A 164 1.76 11.13 4.35
C PHE A 164 1.84 9.71 4.93
N ALA A 165 2.62 8.85 4.29
CA ALA A 165 2.82 7.47 4.71
C ALA A 165 4.29 7.08 4.64
N MET A 166 4.68 6.14 5.49
CA MET A 166 5.99 5.51 5.47
C MET A 166 5.82 3.99 5.46
N ALA A 167 6.82 3.28 4.94
CA ALA A 167 6.94 1.84 5.13
C ALA A 167 8.37 1.51 5.58
N LEU A 168 8.47 0.90 6.74
CA LEU A 168 9.73 0.41 7.28
C LEU A 168 9.63 -1.10 7.34
N GLY A 169 10.47 -1.80 6.60
CA GLY A 169 10.32 -3.24 6.51
C GLY A 169 11.45 -3.92 5.79
N GLY A 170 11.17 -5.15 5.41
CA GLY A 170 12.11 -5.99 4.69
C GLY A 170 11.50 -7.33 4.36
N GLY A 171 12.26 -8.15 3.68
CA GLY A 171 11.80 -9.44 3.23
C GLY A 171 12.92 -10.35 2.78
N LEU A 172 12.51 -11.45 2.16
CA LEU A 172 13.38 -12.46 1.64
C LEU A 172 13.01 -12.76 0.19
N ASP A 173 13.93 -12.48 -0.72
CA ASP A 173 13.86 -12.92 -2.10
C ASP A 173 14.69 -14.20 -2.26
N ILE A 174 14.15 -15.19 -2.96
CA ILE A 174 14.80 -16.48 -3.26
C ILE A 174 15.07 -16.53 -4.75
N ARG A 175 16.33 -16.69 -5.13
CA ARG A 175 16.76 -16.82 -6.52
C ARG A 175 16.22 -18.12 -7.11
N ALA A 176 15.27 -18.02 -8.03
CA ALA A 176 14.66 -19.16 -8.71
C ALA A 176 15.28 -19.41 -10.09
N GLY A 177 15.95 -18.39 -10.66
CA GLY A 177 16.61 -18.46 -11.96
C GLY A 177 17.37 -17.18 -12.26
N ASN A 178 17.89 -17.09 -13.49
CA ASN A 178 18.68 -15.92 -13.91
C ASN A 178 17.82 -14.65 -13.99
N HIS A 179 16.56 -14.78 -14.39
CA HIS A 179 15.64 -13.67 -14.61
C HIS A 179 14.48 -13.60 -13.62
N VAL A 180 14.34 -14.58 -12.72
CA VAL A 180 13.19 -14.68 -11.83
C VAL A 180 13.65 -14.99 -10.41
N ASP A 181 13.14 -14.22 -9.45
CA ASP A 181 13.20 -14.50 -8.02
C ASP A 181 11.78 -14.64 -7.47
N ILE A 182 11.64 -15.42 -6.42
CA ILE A 182 10.40 -15.54 -5.66
C ILE A 182 10.57 -14.74 -4.38
N ARG A 183 9.69 -13.78 -4.12
CA ARG A 183 9.60 -13.15 -2.80
C ARG A 183 8.80 -14.05 -1.88
N ALA A 184 9.51 -14.74 -1.00
CA ALA A 184 8.89 -15.67 -0.06
C ALA A 184 8.03 -14.94 0.98
N GLY A 185 8.45 -13.73 1.36
CA GLY A 185 7.70 -12.88 2.26
C GLY A 185 8.36 -11.52 2.44
N GLN A 186 7.53 -10.52 2.64
CA GLN A 186 7.90 -9.16 3.03
C GLN A 186 6.98 -8.71 4.14
N VAL A 187 7.52 -8.04 5.12
CA VAL A 187 6.78 -7.45 6.24
C VAL A 187 7.12 -5.99 6.32
N ASP A 188 6.10 -5.13 6.27
CA ASP A 188 6.24 -3.69 6.38
C ASP A 188 5.39 -3.17 7.54
N TYR A 189 6.01 -2.40 8.41
CA TYR A 189 5.31 -1.50 9.30
C TYR A 189 4.95 -0.24 8.52
N LEU A 190 3.66 0.10 8.45
CA LEU A 190 3.11 1.12 7.57
C LEU A 190 2.34 2.19 8.37
N PRO A 191 3.04 3.14 9.03
CA PRO A 191 2.41 4.27 9.66
C PRO A 191 1.92 5.29 8.62
N VAL A 192 0.68 5.77 8.81
CA VAL A 192 0.06 6.82 8.00
C VAL A 192 -0.27 8.01 8.90
N PHE A 193 0.18 9.19 8.50
CA PHE A 193 0.08 10.41 9.30
C PHE A 193 -1.00 11.32 8.73
N PHE A 194 -2.13 11.31 9.37
CA PHE A 194 -3.22 12.22 9.06
C PHE A 194 -3.11 13.52 9.88
N SER A 195 -3.85 14.55 9.50
CA SER A 195 -3.76 15.88 10.15
C SER A 195 -3.91 15.85 11.67
N HIS A 196 -4.61 14.88 12.23
CA HIS A 196 -4.91 14.79 13.66
C HIS A 196 -4.60 13.44 14.32
N LYS A 197 -4.14 12.44 13.55
CA LYS A 197 -3.94 11.09 14.07
C LYS A 197 -2.95 10.29 13.22
N ARG A 198 -2.14 9.45 13.88
CA ARG A 198 -1.34 8.41 13.24
C ARG A 198 -2.10 7.10 13.25
N GLU A 199 -2.13 6.42 12.13
CA GLU A 199 -2.63 5.06 11.99
C GLU A 199 -1.49 4.11 11.68
N ASP A 200 -1.40 3.04 12.45
CA ASP A 200 -0.36 2.03 12.33
C ASP A 200 -0.93 0.80 11.61
N GLY A 201 -0.26 0.37 10.54
CA GLY A 201 -0.57 -0.82 9.78
C GLY A 201 0.61 -1.79 9.73
N LEU A 202 0.29 -3.07 9.54
CA LEU A 202 1.25 -4.10 9.17
C LEU A 202 0.83 -4.68 7.83
N ARG A 203 1.76 -4.68 6.86
CA ARG A 203 1.54 -5.26 5.54
C ARG A 203 2.45 -6.45 5.33
N PHE A 204 1.86 -7.55 4.89
CA PHE A 204 2.54 -8.75 4.45
C PHE A 204 2.38 -8.88 2.94
N SER A 205 3.44 -9.21 2.23
CA SER A 205 3.36 -9.46 0.79
C SER A 205 4.26 -10.60 0.36
N ALA A 206 3.83 -11.29 -0.71
CA ALA A 206 4.57 -12.35 -1.36
C ALA A 206 4.26 -12.33 -2.86
N GLY A 207 5.19 -12.79 -3.70
CA GLY A 207 5.00 -12.74 -5.14
C GLY A 207 6.24 -13.08 -5.94
N VAL A 208 6.27 -12.56 -7.16
CA VAL A 208 7.33 -12.84 -8.14
C VAL A 208 8.08 -11.55 -8.48
N LYS A 209 9.40 -11.66 -8.60
CA LYS A 209 10.29 -10.59 -9.01
C LYS A 209 10.99 -10.97 -10.31
N ILE A 210 10.93 -10.09 -11.29
CA ILE A 210 11.55 -10.25 -12.62
C ILE A 210 12.77 -9.34 -12.71
N LYS A 211 13.84 -9.88 -13.26
CA LYS A 211 15.13 -9.22 -13.51
C LYS A 211 15.41 -9.32 -15.01
N PRO A 212 15.30 -8.25 -15.79
CA PRO A 212 15.67 -8.26 -17.20
C PRO A 212 17.18 -8.38 -17.39
#